data_261cbc2e47767e2042837d1dc3b62965
#
_entry.id   261cbc2e47767e2042837d1dc3b62965
#
_cell.length_a   1.000
_cell.length_b   1.000
_cell.length_c   1.000
_cell.angle_alpha   90.00
_cell.angle_beta   90.00
_cell.angle_gamma   90.00
#
_symmetry.space_group_name_H-M   'P 1'
#
loop_
_entity.id
_entity.type
_entity.pdbx_description
1 polymer ?
#
loop_
_entity_poly.entity_id
_entity_poly.type
_entity_poly.pdbx_seq_one_letter_code
_entity_poly.pdbx_strand_id
1 'polypeptide(L)' 'MSIGTKIKALRRAKDLTQEELAEVLGVTSKAVSQWECGRTAPDISQLPP' A
#
# COMPACT_ATOMS: atom_id res chain seq x y z
N MET A 1 7.22 2.99 -13.45
CA MET A 1 6.91 2.12 -12.31
C MET A 1 5.46 2.27 -11.91
N SER A 2 4.81 1.18 -11.55
CA SER A 2 3.41 1.23 -11.13
C SER A 2 3.31 1.74 -9.70
N ILE A 3 2.12 2.25 -9.33
CA ILE A 3 1.86 2.70 -7.97
C ILE A 3 1.98 1.54 -6.98
N GLY A 4 1.63 0.33 -7.41
CA GLY A 4 1.76 -0.86 -6.59
C GLY A 4 3.21 -1.17 -6.23
N THR A 5 4.12 -1.01 -7.18
CA THR A 5 5.54 -1.19 -6.94
C THR A 5 6.06 -0.16 -5.93
N LYS A 6 5.60 1.09 -6.05
CA LYS A 6 5.97 2.15 -5.11
C LYS A 6 5.48 1.85 -3.69
N ILE A 7 4.25 1.40 -3.57
CA ILE A 7 3.66 1.07 -2.27
C ILE A 7 4.44 -0.06 -1.61
N LYS A 8 4.76 -1.08 -2.39
CA LYS A 8 5.54 -2.21 -1.88
C LYS A 8 6.94 -1.77 -1.43
N ALA A 9 7.59 -0.93 -2.24
CA ALA A 9 8.92 -0.43 -1.91
C ALA A 9 8.90 0.39 -0.62
N LEU A 10 7.90 1.26 -0.46
CA LEU A 10 7.75 2.08 0.73
C LEU A 10 7.52 1.20 1.97
N ARG A 11 6.66 0.20 1.83
CA ARG A 11 6.36 -0.74 2.91
C ARG A 11 7.62 -1.46 3.37
N ARG A 12 8.39 -1.98 2.42
CA ARG A 12 9.61 -2.73 2.71
C ARG A 12 10.69 -1.83 3.31
N ALA A 13 10.78 -0.60 2.84
CA ALA A 13 11.74 0.36 3.38
C ALA A 13 11.48 0.66 4.85
N LYS A 14 10.22 0.54 5.28
CA LYS A 14 9.83 0.77 6.67
C LYS A 14 9.69 -0.54 7.47
N ASP A 15 10.03 -1.66 6.86
CA ASP A 15 9.95 -2.98 7.49
C ASP A 15 8.54 -3.34 7.95
N LEU A 16 7.54 -2.97 7.15
CA LEU A 16 6.14 -3.20 7.48
C LEU A 16 5.58 -4.38 6.70
N THR A 17 4.67 -5.12 7.33
CA THR A 17 3.85 -6.10 6.62
C THR A 17 2.71 -5.37 5.92
N GLN A 18 2.00 -6.07 5.01
CA GLN A 18 0.82 -5.48 4.37
C GLN A 18 -0.23 -5.08 5.40
N GLU A 19 -0.41 -5.90 6.45
CA GLU A 19 -1.36 -5.61 7.51
C GLU A 19 -0.96 -4.37 8.29
N GLU A 20 0.32 -4.23 8.59
CA GLU A 20 0.82 -3.07 9.32
C GLU A 20 0.65 -1.80 8.50
N LEU A 21 0.97 -1.85 7.21
CA LEU A 21 0.77 -0.70 6.34
C LEU A 21 -0.71 -0.34 6.23
N ALA A 22 -1.58 -1.34 6.10
CA ALA A 22 -3.01 -1.12 6.03
C ALA A 22 -3.52 -0.40 7.28
N GLU A 23 -3.02 -0.79 8.44
CA GLU A 23 -3.40 -0.16 9.69
C GLU A 23 -2.98 1.30 9.73
N VAL A 24 -1.76 1.58 9.28
CA VAL A 24 -1.25 2.96 9.22
C VAL A 24 -2.10 3.82 8.29
N LEU A 25 -2.52 3.27 7.17
CA LEU A 25 -3.29 4.00 6.17
C LEU A 25 -4.80 4.01 6.45
N GLY A 26 -5.26 3.21 7.40
CA GLY A 26 -6.68 3.11 7.71
C GLY A 26 -7.47 2.34 6.67
N VAL A 27 -6.86 1.37 6.02
CA VAL A 27 -7.49 0.52 5.00
C VAL A 27 -7.32 -0.94 5.38
N THR A 28 -7.89 -1.85 4.58
CA THR A 28 -7.74 -3.28 4.82
C THR A 28 -6.44 -3.81 4.21
N SER A 29 -5.92 -4.91 4.76
CA SER A 29 -4.75 -5.57 4.19
C SER A 29 -5.04 -6.08 2.78
N LYS A 30 -6.28 -6.47 2.53
CA LYS A 30 -6.71 -6.89 1.20
C LYS A 30 -6.55 -5.76 0.19
N ALA A 31 -6.89 -4.53 0.58
CA ALA A 31 -6.72 -3.37 -0.29
C ALA A 31 -5.25 -3.16 -0.63
N VAL A 32 -4.37 -3.23 0.37
CA VAL A 32 -2.93 -3.08 0.14
C VAL A 32 -2.43 -4.17 -0.81
N SER A 33 -2.86 -5.41 -0.59
CA SER A 33 -2.48 -6.53 -1.44
C SER A 33 -2.90 -6.29 -2.89
N GLN A 34 -4.12 -5.81 -3.11
CA GLN A 34 -4.62 -5.52 -4.45
C GLN A 34 -3.85 -4.40 -5.11
N TRP A 35 -3.48 -3.38 -4.36
CA TRP A 35 -2.66 -2.29 -4.88
C TRP A 35 -1.28 -2.79 -5.33
N GLU A 36 -0.66 -3.64 -4.52
CA GLU A 36 0.66 -4.18 -4.85
C GLU A 36 0.61 -5.13 -6.04
N CYS A 37 -0.51 -5.79 -6.25
CA CYS A 37 -0.73 -6.67 -7.40
C CYS A 37 -1.13 -5.91 -8.66
N GLY A 38 -1.42 -4.62 -8.56
CA GLY A 38 -1.83 -3.80 -9.69
C GLY A 38 -3.29 -3.97 -10.09
N ARG A 39 -4.10 -4.60 -9.25
CA ARG A 39 -5.52 -4.80 -9.56
C ARG A 39 -6.35 -3.55 -9.33
N THR A 40 -6.01 -2.78 -8.31
CA THR A 40 -6.66 -1.52 -8.00
C THR A 40 -5.58 -0.52 -7.62
N ALA A 41 -5.95 0.75 -7.58
CA ALA A 41 -5.06 1.81 -7.12
C ALA A 41 -5.70 2.50 -5.92
N PRO A 42 -4.90 2.96 -4.95
CA PRO A 42 -5.47 3.71 -3.82
C PRO A 42 -5.91 5.09 -4.29
N ASP A 43 -6.90 5.63 -3.57
CA ASP A 43 -7.23 7.04 -3.74
C ASP A 43 -6.05 7.89 -3.29
N ILE A 44 -5.87 9.01 -3.94
CA ILE A 44 -4.76 9.91 -3.63
C ILE A 44 -4.83 10.39 -2.17
N SER A 45 -6.02 10.45 -1.60
CA SER A 45 -6.22 10.85 -0.21
C SER A 45 -5.76 9.80 0.79
N GLN A 46 -5.57 8.56 0.36
CA GLN A 46 -5.16 7.46 1.23
C GLN A 46 -3.64 7.27 1.26
N LEU A 47 -2.93 7.94 0.36
CA LEU A 47 -1.48 7.84 0.32
C LEU A 47 -0.84 8.89 1.23
N PRO A 48 0.24 8.55 1.94
CA PRO A 48 0.98 9.57 2.68
C PRO A 48 1.60 10.57 1.72
N PRO A 49 1.75 11.81 2.12
CA PRO A 49 2.37 12.82 1.26
C PRO A 49 3.81 12.51 0.92
#